data_419034a4af3a1f7639675d43ebbc9624
#
_entry.id   419034a4af3a1f7639675d43ebbc9624
#
_cell.length_a   1.000
_cell.length_b   1.000
_cell.length_c   1.000
_cell.angle_alpha   90.00
_cell.angle_beta   90.00
_cell.angle_gamma   90.00
#
_symmetry.space_group_name_H-M   'P 1'
#
loop_
_entity.id
_entity.type
_entity.pdbx_description
1 polymer ?
#
loop_
_entity_poly.entity_id
_entity_poly.type
_entity_poly.pdbx_seq_one_letter_code
_entity_poly.pdbx_strand_id
1 'polypeptide(L)'
;MNADTRHDGVAAAQLVVAIDGGASKTDLALVRTDGSLVSFVRGPLSSPQHLGVNGCVRVLTGLLDEACSRARLDLAAGPVAEVAEVLLAGLDLPSDEERFDDLVSRLGWARRTVVGNDTFAVLRA
;
A
#
# COMPACT_ATOMS: atom_id res chain seq x y z
N MET A 1 -13.05 -27.29 3.50
CA MET A 1 -13.21 -26.39 3.56
C MET A 1 -12.65 -25.46 3.92
N ASN A 2 -12.55 -25.15 3.81
CA ASN A 2 -12.18 -24.24 4.07
C ASN A 2 -12.45 -23.21 4.89
N ALA A 3 -13.09 -23.25 5.51
CA ALA A 3 -13.37 -22.28 6.52
C ALA A 3 -12.18 -21.89 7.34
N ASP A 4 -11.25 -22.79 7.40
CA ASP A 4 -10.09 -22.60 8.26
C ASP A 4 -9.17 -21.51 7.81
N THR A 5 -9.07 -21.27 6.54
CA THR A 5 -8.25 -20.19 6.06
C THR A 5 -8.74 -18.85 6.57
N ARG A 6 -10.00 -18.76 6.92
CA ARG A 6 -10.54 -17.53 7.45
C ARG A 6 -10.13 -17.27 8.89
N HIS A 7 -9.71 -18.29 9.61
CA HIS A 7 -9.24 -18.14 10.98
C HIS A 7 -7.88 -17.50 11.03
N ASP A 8 -7.06 -17.82 10.02
CA ASP A 8 -5.67 -17.42 10.04
C ASP A 8 -5.44 -16.09 9.37
N GLY A 9 -6.39 -15.65 8.60
CA GLY A 9 -6.20 -14.44 7.87
C GLY A 9 -7.50 -13.81 7.49
N VAL A 10 -7.38 -12.76 6.73
CA VAL A 10 -8.48 -11.97 6.26
C VAL A 10 -8.53 -12.13 4.76
N ALA A 11 -9.72 -12.35 4.21
CA ALA A 11 -9.86 -12.44 2.76
C ALA A 11 -9.41 -11.13 2.12
N ALA A 12 -8.83 -11.20 0.92
CA ALA A 12 -8.35 -10.01 0.21
C ALA A 12 -9.44 -8.94 0.09
N ALA A 13 -10.69 -9.35 -0.12
CA ALA A 13 -11.81 -8.43 -0.24
C ALA A 13 -12.12 -7.67 1.05
N GLN A 14 -11.52 -8.06 2.17
CA GLN A 14 -11.75 -7.44 3.47
C GLN A 14 -10.61 -6.50 3.89
N LEU A 15 -9.57 -6.40 3.08
CA LEU A 15 -8.40 -5.59 3.42
C LEU A 15 -8.20 -4.44 2.45
N VAL A 16 -7.65 -3.37 3.00
CA VAL A 16 -7.15 -2.22 2.26
C VAL A 16 -5.70 -2.00 2.68
N VAL A 17 -4.84 -1.79 1.69
CA VAL A 17 -3.48 -1.31 1.92
C VAL A 17 -3.54 0.20 1.82
N ALA A 18 -3.15 0.91 2.86
CA ALA A 18 -3.12 2.37 2.85
C ALA A 18 -1.69 2.85 3.07
N ILE A 19 -1.17 3.59 2.12
CA ILE A 19 0.20 4.09 2.16
C ILE A 19 0.18 5.62 2.09
N ASP A 20 0.87 6.25 3.02
CA ASP A 20 1.10 7.68 3.02
C ASP A 20 2.60 7.90 2.99
N GLY A 21 3.13 8.18 1.80
CA GLY A 21 4.55 8.37 1.57
C GLY A 21 4.94 9.82 1.50
N GLY A 22 5.55 10.31 2.57
CA GLY A 22 6.00 11.68 2.66
C GLY A 22 7.46 11.85 2.24
N ALA A 23 7.95 13.07 2.39
CA ALA A 23 9.33 13.40 2.06
C ALA A 23 10.31 13.00 3.17
N SER A 24 9.83 12.63 4.34
CA SER A 24 10.69 12.24 5.46
C SER A 24 10.42 10.84 5.96
N LYS A 25 9.20 10.36 5.83
CA LYS A 25 8.81 9.02 6.30
C LYS A 25 7.67 8.49 5.45
N THR A 26 7.45 7.18 5.55
CA THR A 26 6.34 6.51 4.90
C THR A 26 5.58 5.69 5.94
N ASP A 27 4.29 5.83 5.98
CA ASP A 27 3.41 5.04 6.82
C ASP A 27 2.61 4.08 5.94
N LEU A 28 2.54 2.82 6.35
CA LEU A 28 1.76 1.80 5.67
C LEU A 28 0.89 1.09 6.68
N ALA A 29 -0.40 0.99 6.38
CA ALA A 29 -1.35 0.28 7.21
C ALA A 29 -2.08 -0.77 6.39
N LEU A 30 -2.29 -1.92 6.98
CA LEU A 30 -3.26 -2.90 6.50
C LEU A 30 -4.49 -2.76 7.37
N VAL A 31 -5.61 -2.44 6.75
CA VAL A 31 -6.84 -2.10 7.46
C VAL A 31 -7.98 -2.95 6.91
N ARG A 32 -8.84 -3.45 7.81
CA ARG A 32 -10.05 -4.11 7.36
C ARG A 32 -11.06 -3.07 6.89
N THR A 33 -11.99 -3.49 6.06
CA THR A 33 -13.03 -2.60 5.55
C THR A 33 -13.93 -2.07 6.65
N ASP A 34 -13.95 -2.70 7.82
CA ASP A 34 -14.69 -2.18 8.99
C ASP A 34 -13.91 -1.12 9.76
N GLY A 35 -12.71 -0.78 9.30
CA GLY A 35 -11.86 0.23 9.92
C GLY A 35 -10.85 -0.30 10.93
N SER A 36 -10.88 -1.58 11.26
CA SER A 36 -9.94 -2.11 12.26
C SER A 36 -8.56 -2.32 11.65
N LEU A 37 -7.54 -1.98 12.44
CA LEU A 37 -6.14 -2.08 12.01
C LEU A 37 -5.65 -3.51 12.15
N VAL A 38 -5.06 -4.03 11.07
CA VAL A 38 -4.46 -5.37 11.07
C VAL A 38 -2.95 -5.27 11.32
N SER A 39 -2.29 -4.32 10.65
CA SER A 39 -0.85 -4.16 10.75
C SER A 39 -0.48 -2.73 10.38
N PHE A 40 0.59 -2.23 10.99
CA PHE A 40 1.09 -0.88 10.71
C PHE A 40 2.61 -0.91 10.71
N VAL A 41 3.22 -0.27 9.71
CA VAL A 41 4.67 -0.16 9.59
C VAL A 41 5.01 1.27 9.22
N ARG A 42 6.03 1.81 9.87
CA ARG A 42 6.60 3.12 9.49
C ARG A 42 8.03 2.90 9.01
N GLY A 43 8.37 3.52 7.90
CA GLY A 43 9.68 3.41 7.30
C GLY A 43 10.22 4.74 6.82
N PRO A 44 11.33 4.70 6.09
CA PRO A 44 11.98 5.90 5.60
C PRO A 44 11.16 6.59 4.52
N LEU A 45 11.63 7.74 4.06
CA LEU A 45 11.00 8.45 2.95
C LEU A 45 10.92 7.54 1.71
N SER A 46 9.89 7.75 0.91
CA SER A 46 9.67 6.98 -0.31
C SER A 46 9.46 7.88 -1.53
N SER A 47 9.62 9.19 -1.37
CA SER A 47 9.37 10.16 -2.44
C SER A 47 10.13 9.80 -3.71
N PRO A 48 9.44 9.69 -4.86
CA PRO A 48 10.12 9.43 -6.13
C PRO A 48 11.09 10.54 -6.54
N GLN A 49 10.85 11.77 -6.07
CA GLN A 49 11.75 12.88 -6.36
C GLN A 49 13.12 12.68 -5.73
N HIS A 50 13.18 12.03 -4.58
CA HIS A 50 14.43 11.79 -3.87
C HIS A 50 15.08 10.47 -4.26
N LEU A 51 14.28 9.44 -4.47
CA LEU A 51 14.77 8.07 -4.66
C LEU A 51 14.66 7.57 -6.09
N GLY A 52 13.99 8.31 -6.97
CA GLY A 52 13.59 7.79 -8.27
C GLY A 52 12.44 6.80 -8.12
N VAL A 53 11.87 6.41 -9.24
CA VAL A 53 10.72 5.50 -9.24
C VAL A 53 11.09 4.14 -8.65
N ASN A 54 12.22 3.58 -9.07
CA ASN A 54 12.65 2.26 -8.60
C ASN A 54 12.95 2.26 -7.10
N GLY A 55 13.58 3.31 -6.60
CA GLY A 55 13.87 3.44 -5.17
C GLY A 55 12.60 3.54 -4.35
N CYS A 56 11.64 4.33 -4.83
CA CYS A 56 10.34 4.43 -4.19
C CYS A 56 9.66 3.07 -4.11
N VAL A 57 9.58 2.36 -5.23
CA VAL A 57 8.93 1.05 -5.28
C VAL A 57 9.61 0.07 -4.32
N ARG A 58 10.95 0.12 -4.23
CA ARG A 58 11.67 -0.75 -3.29
C ARG A 58 11.27 -0.49 -1.84
N VAL A 59 11.18 0.78 -1.46
CA VAL A 59 10.76 1.13 -0.10
C VAL A 59 9.34 0.64 0.17
N LEU A 60 8.43 0.92 -0.74
CA LEU A 60 7.03 0.53 -0.57
C LEU A 60 6.88 -0.99 -0.50
N THR A 61 7.56 -1.71 -1.37
CA THR A 61 7.50 -3.17 -1.39
C THR A 61 8.04 -3.76 -0.10
N GLY A 62 9.14 -3.22 0.40
CA GLY A 62 9.71 -3.67 1.67
C GLY A 62 8.79 -3.45 2.85
N LEU A 63 8.13 -2.29 2.88
CA LEU A 63 7.18 -1.99 3.96
C LEU A 63 5.94 -2.89 3.89
N LEU A 64 5.44 -3.12 2.69
CA LEU A 64 4.29 -4.00 2.51
C LEU A 64 4.65 -5.43 2.92
N ASP A 65 5.83 -5.89 2.52
CA ASP A 65 6.30 -7.22 2.87
C ASP A 65 6.38 -7.37 4.40
N GLU A 66 6.91 -6.37 5.08
CA GLU A 66 6.98 -6.38 6.53
C GLU A 66 5.58 -6.38 7.16
N ALA A 67 4.68 -5.54 6.68
CA ALA A 67 3.31 -5.47 7.20
C ALA A 67 2.57 -6.80 7.01
N CYS A 68 2.74 -7.41 5.83
CA CYS A 68 2.14 -8.71 5.54
C CYS A 68 2.72 -9.79 6.44
N SER A 69 4.03 -9.79 6.66
CA SER A 69 4.68 -10.75 7.53
C SER A 69 4.14 -10.68 8.94
N ARG A 70 3.97 -9.47 9.47
CA ARG A 70 3.39 -9.27 10.79
C ARG A 70 1.95 -9.77 10.88
N ALA A 71 1.22 -9.68 9.80
CA ALA A 71 -0.18 -10.09 9.72
C ALA A 71 -0.34 -11.56 9.27
N ARG A 72 0.79 -12.25 9.02
CA ARG A 72 0.81 -13.62 8.53
C ARG A 72 0.11 -13.78 7.19
N LEU A 73 0.28 -12.80 6.32
CA LEU A 73 -0.22 -12.83 4.96
C LEU A 73 0.93 -13.12 4.01
N ASP A 74 0.64 -13.87 2.94
CA ASP A 74 1.65 -14.21 1.94
C ASP A 74 1.43 -13.34 0.70
N LEU A 75 2.28 -12.34 0.54
CA LEU A 75 2.21 -11.44 -0.61
C LEU A 75 2.46 -12.17 -1.92
N ALA A 76 3.27 -13.22 -1.90
CA ALA A 76 3.58 -14.00 -3.10
C ALA A 76 2.39 -14.85 -3.58
N ALA A 77 1.41 -15.10 -2.72
CA ALA A 77 0.26 -15.92 -3.07
C ALA A 77 -0.78 -15.18 -3.92
N GLY A 78 -0.60 -13.88 -4.10
CA GLY A 78 -1.53 -13.06 -4.89
C GLY A 78 -1.91 -11.79 -4.17
N PRO A 79 -2.94 -11.10 -4.63
CA PRO A 79 -3.35 -9.84 -4.00
C PRO A 79 -3.71 -10.04 -2.53
N VAL A 80 -3.18 -9.18 -1.67
CA VAL A 80 -3.45 -9.24 -0.23
C VAL A 80 -4.64 -8.38 0.17
N ALA A 81 -5.09 -7.51 -0.72
CA ALA A 81 -6.16 -6.57 -0.41
C ALA A 81 -7.08 -6.35 -1.59
N GLU A 82 -8.24 -5.80 -1.33
CA GLU A 82 -9.16 -5.38 -2.37
C GLU A 82 -8.66 -4.09 -3.03
N VAL A 83 -8.18 -3.14 -2.21
CA VAL A 83 -7.71 -1.84 -2.67
C VAL A 83 -6.36 -1.53 -2.05
N ALA A 84 -5.46 -0.97 -2.84
CA ALA A 84 -4.25 -0.33 -2.34
C ALA A 84 -4.38 1.16 -2.66
N GLU A 85 -4.44 1.97 -1.62
CA GLU A 85 -4.41 3.43 -1.75
C GLU A 85 -2.99 3.90 -1.46
N VAL A 86 -2.36 4.50 -2.45
CA VAL A 86 -0.95 4.92 -2.37
C VAL A 86 -0.90 6.42 -2.60
N LEU A 87 -0.66 7.17 -1.53
CA LEU A 87 -0.56 8.62 -1.57
C LEU A 87 0.89 9.00 -1.33
N LEU A 88 1.50 9.66 -2.31
CA LEU A 88 2.94 9.95 -2.29
C LEU A 88 3.20 11.43 -2.49
N ALA A 89 4.12 11.97 -1.70
CA ALA A 89 4.66 13.29 -1.96
C ALA A 89 5.39 13.29 -3.29
N GLY A 90 5.26 14.36 -4.04
CA GLY A 90 5.99 14.52 -5.29
C GLY A 90 5.27 14.05 -6.53
N LEU A 91 4.06 13.52 -6.41
CA LEU A 91 3.23 13.21 -7.57
C LEU A 91 2.39 14.43 -7.91
N ASP A 92 3.03 15.43 -8.48
CA ASP A 92 2.40 16.74 -8.68
C ASP A 92 1.62 16.85 -9.97
N LEU A 93 1.93 16.01 -10.96
CA LEU A 93 1.28 16.03 -12.25
C LEU A 93 0.39 14.80 -12.44
N PRO A 94 -0.74 14.93 -13.15
CA PRO A 94 -1.58 13.77 -13.46
C PRO A 94 -0.83 12.66 -14.17
N SER A 95 0.15 13.00 -15.01
CA SER A 95 0.96 12.00 -15.71
C SER A 95 1.83 11.19 -14.74
N ASP A 96 2.27 11.80 -13.63
CA ASP A 96 3.02 11.09 -12.61
C ASP A 96 2.14 10.08 -11.90
N GLU A 97 0.92 10.49 -11.57
CA GLU A 97 -0.05 9.60 -10.93
C GLU A 97 -0.38 8.42 -11.81
N GLU A 98 -0.60 8.65 -13.11
CA GLU A 98 -0.91 7.58 -14.06
C GLU A 98 0.22 6.57 -14.16
N ARG A 99 1.45 7.05 -14.25
CA ARG A 99 2.61 6.17 -14.33
C ARG A 99 2.76 5.32 -13.09
N PHE A 100 2.59 5.92 -11.93
CA PHE A 100 2.69 5.21 -10.67
C PHE A 100 1.54 4.22 -10.49
N ASP A 101 0.34 4.61 -10.85
CA ASP A 101 -0.82 3.73 -10.79
C ASP A 101 -0.60 2.49 -11.66
N ASP A 102 -0.11 2.69 -12.87
CA ASP A 102 0.20 1.59 -13.78
C ASP A 102 1.25 0.65 -13.18
N LEU A 103 2.30 1.23 -12.61
CA LEU A 103 3.39 0.46 -12.02
C LEU A 103 2.93 -0.34 -10.82
N VAL A 104 2.21 0.30 -9.89
CA VAL A 104 1.73 -0.37 -8.68
C VAL A 104 0.71 -1.45 -9.02
N SER A 105 -0.14 -1.19 -10.01
CA SER A 105 -1.12 -2.17 -10.45
C SER A 105 -0.46 -3.45 -10.96
N ARG A 106 0.68 -3.32 -11.63
CA ARG A 106 1.42 -4.47 -12.14
C ARG A 106 2.08 -5.29 -11.04
N LEU A 107 2.29 -4.71 -9.87
CA LEU A 107 2.88 -5.43 -8.75
C LEU A 107 1.91 -6.40 -8.10
N GLY A 108 0.62 -6.24 -8.36
CA GLY A 108 -0.38 -7.21 -7.90
C GLY A 108 -0.65 -7.19 -6.41
N TRP A 109 -0.41 -6.06 -5.73
CA TRP A 109 -0.64 -5.96 -4.30
C TRP A 109 -2.12 -6.07 -3.92
N ALA A 110 -2.97 -5.54 -4.77
CA ALA A 110 -4.41 -5.48 -4.54
C ALA A 110 -5.14 -5.69 -5.85
N ARG A 111 -6.43 -5.93 -5.76
CA ARG A 111 -7.27 -6.07 -6.95
C ARG A 111 -7.45 -4.76 -7.68
N ARG A 112 -7.37 -3.65 -6.93
CA ARG A 112 -7.52 -2.32 -7.48
C ARG A 112 -6.56 -1.38 -6.76
N THR A 113 -6.00 -0.41 -7.47
CA THR A 113 -5.09 0.58 -6.90
C THR A 113 -5.63 1.98 -7.14
N VAL A 114 -5.37 2.84 -6.16
CA VAL A 114 -5.65 4.27 -6.24
C VAL A 114 -4.36 4.98 -5.87
N VAL A 115 -3.82 5.78 -6.78
CA VAL A 115 -2.57 6.51 -6.56
C VAL A 115 -2.85 8.00 -6.65
N GLY A 116 -2.29 8.76 -5.74
CA GLY A 116 -2.48 10.20 -5.73
C GLY A 116 -1.38 10.92 -4.98
N ASN A 117 -1.49 12.23 -4.95
CA ASN A 117 -0.60 13.08 -4.20
C ASN A 117 -0.96 13.01 -2.71
N ASP A 118 0.03 13.09 -1.84
CA ASP A 118 -0.18 12.96 -0.39
C ASP A 118 -1.06 14.06 0.20
N THR A 119 -1.23 15.19 -0.48
CA THR A 119 -2.14 16.23 -0.03
C THR A 119 -3.58 15.75 0.07
N PHE A 120 -3.95 14.72 -0.70
CA PHE A 120 -5.29 14.15 -0.61
C PHE A 120 -5.54 13.47 0.74
N ALA A 121 -4.50 12.93 1.36
CA ALA A 121 -4.64 12.34 2.69
C ALA A 121 -5.08 13.40 3.72
N VAL A 122 -4.52 14.60 3.61
CA VAL A 122 -4.87 15.72 4.48
C VAL A 122 -6.32 16.16 4.26
N LEU A 123 -6.72 16.23 2.99
CA LEU A 123 -8.08 16.68 2.64
C LEU A 123 -9.15 15.69 3.09
N ARG A 124 -8.81 14.42 3.19
CA ARG A 124 -9.76 13.38 3.60
C ARG A 124 -9.78 13.14 5.11
N ALA A 125 -8.76 13.61 5.79
CA ALA A 125 -8.69 13.46 7.23
C ALA A 125 -9.67 14.39 7.93
#